data_fbd9d83e94856587a7a8b46b7bf647c1
#
_entry.id   fbd9d83e94856587a7a8b46b7bf647c1
#
_cell.length_a   1.000
_cell.length_b   1.000
_cell.length_c   1.000
_cell.angle_alpha   90.00
_cell.angle_beta   90.00
_cell.angle_gamma   90.00
#
_symmetry.space_group_name_H-M   'P 1'
#
loop_
_entity.id
_entity.type
_entity.pdbx_description
1 polymer ?
#
loop_
_entity_poly.entity_id
_entity_poly.type
_entity_poly.pdbx_seq_one_letter_code
_entity_poly.pdbx_strand_id
1 'polypeptide(L)'
;GVQVSWGISDRRYEKEPSVKITKKDEAKEEIETCTGIIYEGNSGNPDPEDPSKPDIGVNIVYTYAFEDQWPAYGDFDMNDVIVSINKMSITDNKKLTIQGNIRAVGSSRKTGIGIQFLNVSSSGVTLSGKVQSGTPVFESGQSNPVVILSTNVHKYCNPSIADDDFTFYCTDPIAGGVYNSGNGAEFEIAQTFPTAEAAVKAMNINNIDVFIISKEAQGDTRRTEIHLPNYAPTNLGTTELFGMSNDASAYNNTLASQQKGYYISTEGLAWGICIPSTEVWKWPKERKK
;
A
#
# COMPACT_ATOMS: atom_id res chain seq x y z
N GLY A 1 -16.59 3.97 -18.93
CA GLY A 1 -16.56 3.64 -17.50
C GLY A 1 -15.27 2.93 -17.22
N VAL A 2 -14.57 3.33 -16.18
CA VAL A 2 -13.35 2.66 -15.73
C VAL A 2 -13.80 1.35 -15.09
N GLN A 3 -13.43 0.24 -15.68
CA GLN A 3 -13.68 -1.07 -15.11
C GLN A 3 -12.45 -1.43 -14.27
N VAL A 4 -12.60 -1.35 -12.96
CA VAL A 4 -11.57 -1.77 -12.01
C VAL A 4 -11.70 -3.28 -11.87
N SER A 5 -10.72 -4.05 -12.31
CA SER A 5 -10.63 -5.45 -11.96
C SER A 5 -9.96 -5.55 -10.59
N TRP A 6 -10.60 -6.26 -9.74
CA TRP A 6 -10.08 -6.61 -8.44
C TRP A 6 -8.99 -7.67 -8.64
N GLY A 7 -7.84 -7.50 -8.06
CA GLY A 7 -6.81 -8.54 -8.02
C GLY A 7 -7.23 -9.78 -7.24
N ILE A 8 -8.47 -9.84 -6.83
CA ILE A 8 -9.09 -11.04 -6.31
C ILE A 8 -9.37 -11.92 -7.51
N SER A 9 -8.71 -13.03 -7.54
CA SER A 9 -8.81 -14.03 -8.57
C SER A 9 -10.19 -14.63 -8.66
N ASP A 10 -11.07 -13.92 -9.24
CA ASP A 10 -12.09 -14.61 -9.99
C ASP A 10 -11.46 -14.94 -11.35
N ARG A 11 -11.26 -16.21 -11.66
CA ARG A 11 -10.74 -16.69 -12.96
C ARG A 11 -11.48 -16.13 -14.18
N ARG A 12 -12.59 -15.41 -13.96
CA ARG A 12 -13.32 -14.67 -14.98
C ARG A 12 -12.59 -13.44 -15.50
N TYR A 13 -11.51 -13.01 -14.83
CA TYR A 13 -10.73 -11.83 -15.20
C TYR A 13 -9.34 -12.20 -15.74
N GLU A 14 -9.27 -13.25 -16.56
CA GLU A 14 -8.02 -13.68 -17.25
C GLU A 14 -7.47 -12.63 -18.23
N LYS A 15 -8.18 -11.55 -18.45
CA LYS A 15 -7.69 -10.40 -19.19
C LYS A 15 -7.61 -9.23 -18.26
N GLU A 16 -6.41 -8.82 -17.96
CA GLU A 16 -6.17 -7.53 -17.29
C GLU A 16 -6.93 -6.44 -18.04
N PRO A 17 -7.81 -5.69 -17.37
CA PRO A 17 -8.46 -4.58 -18.00
C PRO A 17 -7.42 -3.49 -18.23
N SER A 18 -7.01 -3.33 -19.47
CA SER A 18 -6.22 -2.20 -19.88
C SER A 18 -7.12 -0.99 -20.08
N VAL A 19 -6.83 0.10 -19.39
CA VAL A 19 -7.46 1.39 -19.68
C VAL A 19 -6.64 2.06 -20.76
N LYS A 20 -7.24 2.23 -21.93
CA LYS A 20 -6.61 3.00 -23.01
C LYS A 20 -6.95 4.47 -22.83
N ILE A 21 -6.00 5.25 -22.39
CA ILE A 21 -6.14 6.70 -22.37
C ILE A 21 -5.69 7.24 -23.72
N THR A 22 -6.63 7.85 -24.42
CA THR A 22 -6.32 8.56 -25.65
C THR A 22 -6.23 10.03 -25.32
N LYS A 23 -5.04 10.61 -25.38
CA LYS A 23 -4.93 12.06 -25.51
C LYS A 23 -5.41 12.46 -26.89
N LYS A 24 -6.04 13.63 -26.96
CA LYS A 24 -6.39 14.23 -28.24
C LYS A 24 -5.10 14.36 -29.07
N ASP A 25 -5.03 13.60 -30.14
CA ASP A 25 -3.96 13.61 -31.15
C ASP A 25 -2.63 12.89 -30.81
N GLU A 26 -2.55 12.02 -29.76
CA GLU A 26 -1.35 11.30 -29.43
C GLU A 26 -1.56 9.79 -29.19
N ALA A 27 -0.46 9.04 -29.17
CA ALA A 27 -0.43 7.59 -29.03
C ALA A 27 -1.21 7.09 -27.80
N LYS A 28 -1.89 5.97 -27.99
CA LYS A 28 -2.62 5.30 -26.90
C LYS A 28 -1.61 4.63 -25.96
N GLU A 29 -1.59 5.04 -24.71
CA GLU A 29 -0.91 4.32 -23.65
C GLU A 29 -1.84 3.30 -23.00
N GLU A 30 -1.37 2.07 -22.86
CA GLU A 30 -2.04 1.06 -22.06
C GLU A 30 -1.62 1.21 -20.61
N ILE A 31 -2.60 1.34 -19.72
CA ILE A 31 -2.37 1.41 -18.29
C ILE A 31 -2.80 0.09 -17.68
N GLU A 32 -1.86 -0.63 -17.10
CA GLU A 32 -2.13 -1.83 -16.34
C GLU A 32 -2.78 -1.48 -15.00
N THR A 33 -3.85 -2.14 -14.67
CA THR A 33 -4.60 -1.92 -13.44
C THR A 33 -3.86 -2.43 -12.22
N CYS A 34 -4.06 -1.74 -11.11
CA CYS A 34 -3.44 -1.98 -9.80
C CYS A 34 -1.93 -1.75 -9.73
N THR A 35 -1.27 -1.58 -10.86
CA THR A 35 0.17 -1.36 -10.94
C THR A 35 0.54 -0.18 -11.83
N GLY A 36 -0.44 0.41 -12.50
CA GLY A 36 -0.21 1.53 -13.42
C GLY A 36 -0.30 2.89 -12.75
N ILE A 37 0.52 3.81 -13.19
CA ILE A 37 0.41 5.22 -12.83
C ILE A 37 -0.50 5.91 -13.82
N ILE A 38 -1.56 6.51 -13.33
CA ILE A 38 -2.34 7.44 -14.14
C ILE A 38 -1.82 8.84 -13.85
N TYR A 39 -1.07 9.39 -14.76
CA TYR A 39 -0.72 10.78 -14.72
C TYR A 39 -1.85 11.60 -15.40
N GLU A 40 -2.73 12.19 -14.59
CA GLU A 40 -3.52 13.30 -15.04
C GLU A 40 -2.73 14.59 -14.79
N GLY A 41 -1.91 14.94 -15.69
CA GLY A 41 -1.16 16.18 -15.61
C GLY A 41 -0.13 16.20 -16.71
N ASN A 42 -0.17 17.25 -17.42
CA ASN A 42 0.70 17.66 -18.50
C ASN A 42 1.82 16.67 -18.81
N SER A 43 1.67 15.92 -19.88
CA SER A 43 2.55 14.85 -20.36
C SER A 43 3.90 15.34 -20.87
N GLY A 44 4.44 16.32 -20.24
CA GLY A 44 5.84 16.62 -20.40
C GLY A 44 6.58 15.76 -19.39
N ASN A 45 7.42 14.85 -19.86
CA ASN A 45 8.50 14.32 -19.03
C ASN A 45 9.11 15.53 -18.30
N PRO A 46 9.06 15.63 -16.96
CA PRO A 46 9.60 16.80 -16.29
C PRO A 46 11.06 16.89 -16.69
N ASP A 47 11.40 17.94 -17.37
CA ASP A 47 12.81 18.24 -17.59
C ASP A 47 13.37 18.60 -16.23
N PRO A 48 14.22 17.77 -15.65
CA PRO A 48 14.68 17.94 -14.26
C PRO A 48 15.44 19.26 -14.06
N GLU A 49 15.74 19.97 -15.13
CA GLU A 49 16.53 21.20 -15.10
C GLU A 49 15.70 22.48 -15.33
N ASP A 50 14.38 22.36 -15.58
CA ASP A 50 13.53 23.54 -15.78
C ASP A 50 12.71 23.87 -14.53
N PRO A 51 13.13 24.85 -13.71
CA PRO A 51 12.39 25.23 -12.50
C PRO A 51 11.06 25.95 -12.77
N SER A 52 10.72 26.22 -14.05
CA SER A 52 9.45 26.82 -14.42
C SER A 52 8.34 25.78 -14.62
N LYS A 53 8.65 24.47 -14.55
CA LYS A 53 7.63 23.43 -14.71
C LYS A 53 6.79 23.27 -13.44
N PRO A 54 5.47 23.09 -13.61
CA PRO A 54 4.60 22.89 -12.46
C PRO A 54 4.94 21.62 -11.71
N ASP A 55 4.71 21.64 -10.39
CA ASP A 55 4.81 20.47 -9.54
C ASP A 55 3.96 19.31 -10.08
N ILE A 56 4.47 18.10 -9.95
CA ILE A 56 3.79 16.89 -10.40
C ILE A 56 2.87 16.41 -9.26
N GLY A 57 1.62 16.13 -9.60
CA GLY A 57 0.65 15.57 -8.66
C GLY A 57 -0.15 14.43 -9.28
N VAL A 58 -0.62 13.51 -8.45
CA VAL A 58 -1.52 12.41 -8.83
C VAL A 58 -2.83 12.58 -8.10
N ASN A 59 -3.92 12.66 -8.86
CA ASN A 59 -5.29 12.83 -8.34
C ASN A 59 -6.01 11.48 -8.18
N ILE A 60 -5.27 10.42 -7.88
CA ILE A 60 -5.82 9.09 -7.64
C ILE A 60 -5.61 8.76 -6.17
N VAL A 61 -6.67 8.25 -5.57
CA VAL A 61 -6.64 7.66 -4.24
C VAL A 61 -6.37 6.17 -4.40
N TYR A 62 -5.31 5.69 -3.79
CA TYR A 62 -5.01 4.27 -3.70
C TYR A 62 -5.46 3.76 -2.34
N THR A 63 -6.46 2.87 -2.33
CA THR A 63 -6.93 2.23 -1.11
C THR A 63 -6.37 0.83 -1.03
N TYR A 64 -5.66 0.55 0.03
CA TYR A 64 -5.11 -0.76 0.36
C TYR A 64 -6.00 -1.38 1.43
N ALA A 65 -6.37 -2.64 1.24
CA ALA A 65 -7.17 -3.41 2.19
C ALA A 65 -6.50 -4.76 2.44
N PHE A 66 -6.42 -5.16 3.69
CA PHE A 66 -5.67 -6.34 4.11
C PHE A 66 -6.46 -7.23 5.05
N GLU A 67 -6.18 -8.54 4.93
CA GLU A 67 -6.48 -9.59 5.90
C GLU A 67 -5.25 -9.88 6.74
N ASP A 68 -5.38 -10.09 8.05
CA ASP A 68 -4.26 -10.24 8.96
C ASP A 68 -3.88 -11.69 9.31
N GLN A 69 -4.59 -12.68 8.77
CA GLN A 69 -4.45 -14.07 9.17
C GLN A 69 -3.52 -14.92 8.28
N TRP A 70 -2.86 -14.30 7.29
CA TRP A 70 -1.87 -15.02 6.48
C TRP A 70 -0.90 -15.83 7.36
N PRO A 71 -0.57 -17.10 7.03
CA PRO A 71 -0.90 -17.84 5.81
C PRO A 71 -2.23 -18.61 5.86
N ALA A 72 -3.04 -18.45 6.91
CA ALA A 72 -4.40 -19.00 6.96
C ALA A 72 -5.40 -18.11 6.23
N TYR A 73 -6.55 -18.65 5.85
CA TYR A 73 -7.52 -17.89 5.06
C TYR A 73 -8.09 -16.68 5.80
N GLY A 74 -8.43 -16.79 7.08
CA GLY A 74 -9.28 -15.79 7.72
C GLY A 74 -10.71 -15.82 7.14
N ASP A 75 -11.40 -14.71 7.19
CA ASP A 75 -12.77 -14.55 6.68
C ASP A 75 -12.86 -13.79 5.34
N PHE A 76 -11.75 -13.27 4.85
CA PHE A 76 -11.61 -12.54 3.58
C PHE A 76 -12.65 -11.44 3.37
N ASP A 77 -12.96 -10.69 4.40
CA ASP A 77 -13.82 -9.51 4.28
C ASP A 77 -13.03 -8.21 4.02
N MET A 78 -11.71 -8.33 3.97
CA MET A 78 -10.75 -7.27 3.59
C MET A 78 -10.87 -6.01 4.45
N ASN A 79 -11.04 -6.19 5.75
CA ASN A 79 -11.32 -5.11 6.67
C ASN A 79 -10.32 -4.97 7.82
N ASP A 80 -9.41 -5.92 7.99
CA ASP A 80 -8.51 -5.93 9.15
C ASP A 80 -7.67 -4.67 9.23
N VAL A 81 -7.15 -4.20 8.09
CA VAL A 81 -6.56 -2.86 7.98
C VAL A 81 -6.87 -2.28 6.61
N ILE A 82 -7.49 -1.10 6.61
CA ILE A 82 -7.70 -0.32 5.40
C ILE A 82 -6.97 1.00 5.52
N VAL A 83 -6.10 1.26 4.56
CA VAL A 83 -5.33 2.50 4.47
C VAL A 83 -5.45 3.09 3.08
N SER A 84 -5.47 4.42 2.98
CA SER A 84 -5.46 5.10 1.69
C SER A 84 -4.24 6.01 1.57
N ILE A 85 -3.66 6.02 0.37
CA ILE A 85 -2.80 7.11 -0.09
C ILE A 85 -3.72 8.05 -0.86
N ASN A 86 -3.92 9.25 -0.31
CA ASN A 86 -4.88 10.22 -0.83
C ASN A 86 -4.25 11.19 -1.82
N LYS A 87 -2.96 11.42 -1.66
CA LYS A 87 -2.23 12.38 -2.47
C LYS A 87 -0.75 11.99 -2.55
N MET A 88 -0.22 12.10 -3.74
CA MET A 88 1.21 12.09 -4.00
C MET A 88 1.57 13.30 -4.84
N SER A 89 2.65 13.97 -4.51
CA SER A 89 3.13 15.12 -5.27
C SER A 89 4.64 15.27 -5.15
N ILE A 90 5.26 15.77 -6.21
CA ILE A 90 6.66 16.20 -6.20
C ILE A 90 6.68 17.71 -6.28
N THR A 91 7.35 18.34 -5.32
CA THR A 91 7.62 19.78 -5.28
C THR A 91 9.12 20.02 -5.37
N ASP A 92 9.52 21.20 -5.82
CA ASP A 92 10.92 21.57 -5.99
C ASP A 92 11.73 20.53 -6.81
N ASN A 93 11.06 19.82 -7.71
CA ASN A 93 11.57 18.73 -8.55
C ASN A 93 12.12 17.51 -7.79
N LYS A 94 12.30 17.55 -6.47
CA LYS A 94 13.03 16.54 -5.68
C LYS A 94 12.30 16.07 -4.44
N LYS A 95 11.27 16.78 -3.97
CA LYS A 95 10.55 16.45 -2.74
C LYS A 95 9.27 15.73 -3.06
N LEU A 96 9.28 14.41 -2.93
CA LEU A 96 8.07 13.59 -2.97
C LEU A 96 7.36 13.68 -1.63
N THR A 97 6.07 14.03 -1.66
CA THR A 97 5.19 13.98 -0.49
C THR A 97 4.07 12.97 -0.75
N ILE A 98 3.91 12.04 0.19
CA ILE A 98 2.84 11.04 0.21
C ILE A 98 1.99 11.30 1.45
N GLN A 99 0.70 11.53 1.24
CA GLN A 99 -0.27 11.77 2.30
C GLN A 99 -1.37 10.71 2.27
N GLY A 100 -1.75 10.22 3.44
CA GLY A 100 -2.77 9.20 3.54
C GLY A 100 -3.37 9.07 4.94
N ASN A 101 -4.26 8.10 5.07
CA ASN A 101 -5.01 7.84 6.30
C ASN A 101 -5.18 6.34 6.55
N ILE A 102 -5.13 5.91 7.81
CA ILE A 102 -5.73 4.65 8.25
C ILE A 102 -7.25 4.86 8.24
N ARG A 103 -7.95 4.08 7.44
CA ARG A 103 -9.39 4.27 7.18
C ARG A 103 -10.28 3.44 8.06
N ALA A 104 -9.95 2.16 8.18
CA ALA A 104 -10.66 1.21 9.00
C ALA A 104 -9.70 0.21 9.63
N VAL A 105 -10.06 -0.33 10.77
CA VAL A 105 -9.30 -1.36 11.48
C VAL A 105 -10.30 -2.36 12.06
N GLY A 106 -10.38 -3.54 11.45
CA GLY A 106 -11.23 -4.64 11.86
C GLY A 106 -10.47 -5.75 12.58
N SER A 107 -9.13 -5.71 12.53
CA SER A 107 -8.26 -6.70 13.17
C SER A 107 -8.55 -6.86 14.66
N SER A 108 -8.62 -8.10 15.13
CA SER A 108 -8.77 -8.45 16.55
C SER A 108 -7.44 -8.60 17.27
N ARG A 109 -6.37 -8.06 16.72
CA ARG A 109 -5.01 -8.11 17.27
C ARG A 109 -4.22 -6.84 17.01
N LYS A 110 -3.10 -6.71 17.71
CA LYS A 110 -2.15 -5.62 17.44
C LYS A 110 -1.56 -5.80 16.05
N THR A 111 -1.86 -4.88 15.16
CA THR A 111 -1.37 -4.86 13.78
C THR A 111 -0.62 -3.57 13.51
N GLY A 112 0.55 -3.68 12.88
CA GLY A 112 1.34 -2.55 12.39
C GLY A 112 1.12 -2.32 10.91
N ILE A 113 1.66 -1.20 10.40
CA ILE A 113 1.66 -0.88 8.97
C ILE A 113 2.93 -0.15 8.58
N GLY A 114 3.45 -0.44 7.39
CA GLY A 114 4.62 0.20 6.82
C GLY A 114 4.51 0.41 5.32
N ILE A 115 5.47 1.16 4.80
CA ILE A 115 5.67 1.36 3.36
C ILE A 115 7.13 1.05 3.04
N GLN A 116 7.34 0.18 2.06
CA GLN A 116 8.63 -0.10 1.44
C GLN A 116 8.71 0.62 0.09
N PHE A 117 9.84 1.26 -0.18
CA PHE A 117 10.10 1.95 -1.45
C PHE A 117 11.06 1.12 -2.29
N LEU A 118 10.54 0.47 -3.33
CA LEU A 118 11.31 -0.41 -4.20
C LEU A 118 12.09 0.38 -5.24
N ASN A 119 13.22 -0.19 -5.65
CA ASN A 119 14.04 0.35 -6.74
C ASN A 119 14.57 1.78 -6.50
N VAL A 120 14.53 2.29 -5.29
CA VAL A 120 15.10 3.59 -4.91
C VAL A 120 16.13 3.40 -3.79
N SER A 121 17.01 4.38 -3.63
CA SER A 121 18.02 4.37 -2.56
C SER A 121 17.64 5.36 -1.47
N SER A 122 17.91 5.01 -0.21
CA SER A 122 17.83 5.96 0.92
C SER A 122 19.05 6.88 1.02
N SER A 123 20.11 6.61 0.27
CA SER A 123 21.34 7.40 0.33
C SER A 123 21.10 8.83 -0.11
N GLY A 124 21.43 9.78 0.76
CA GLY A 124 21.24 11.21 0.50
C GLY A 124 19.77 11.67 0.55
N VAL A 125 18.82 10.80 0.92
CA VAL A 125 17.41 11.16 1.10
C VAL A 125 17.19 11.66 2.52
N THR A 126 16.52 12.81 2.64
CA THR A 126 16.06 13.31 3.93
C THR A 126 14.56 13.04 4.08
N LEU A 127 14.15 12.65 5.28
CA LEU A 127 12.76 12.42 5.63
C LEU A 127 12.20 13.55 6.48
N SER A 128 10.94 13.88 6.24
CA SER A 128 10.11 14.72 7.11
C SER A 128 8.66 14.25 7.00
N GLY A 129 7.77 14.83 7.82
CA GLY A 129 6.36 14.47 7.82
C GLY A 129 5.92 14.00 9.18
N LYS A 130 4.89 13.16 9.21
CA LYS A 130 4.23 12.69 10.43
C LYS A 130 3.78 11.24 10.30
N VAL A 131 4.21 10.41 11.24
CA VAL A 131 3.72 9.06 11.46
C VAL A 131 3.31 8.88 12.93
N GLN A 132 2.81 7.73 13.34
CA GLN A 132 2.38 7.53 14.74
C GLN A 132 3.48 7.87 15.75
N SER A 133 4.71 7.47 15.48
CA SER A 133 5.86 7.70 16.37
C SER A 133 6.44 9.12 16.32
N GLY A 134 5.88 10.01 15.49
CA GLY A 134 6.39 11.36 15.27
C GLY A 134 6.95 11.55 13.86
N THR A 135 8.20 12.04 13.73
CA THR A 135 8.84 12.19 12.43
C THR A 135 9.23 10.83 11.84
N PRO A 136 8.92 10.56 10.56
CA PRO A 136 9.30 9.30 9.94
C PRO A 136 10.82 9.14 9.86
N VAL A 137 11.28 7.92 10.03
CA VAL A 137 12.66 7.52 9.85
C VAL A 137 12.73 6.26 9.00
N PHE A 138 13.82 6.06 8.28
CA PHE A 138 14.06 4.79 7.62
C PHE A 138 14.38 3.70 8.65
N GLU A 139 13.69 2.58 8.54
CA GLU A 139 13.93 1.42 9.37
C GLU A 139 15.31 0.82 9.08
N SER A 140 16.08 0.57 10.13
CA SER A 140 17.41 -0.02 9.98
C SER A 140 17.34 -1.50 9.56
N GLY A 141 18.41 -2.00 8.94
CA GLY A 141 18.50 -3.41 8.53
C GLY A 141 17.76 -3.75 7.24
N GLN A 142 17.25 -2.76 6.53
CA GLN A 142 16.52 -2.93 5.27
C GLN A 142 17.40 -2.68 4.05
N SER A 143 17.22 -3.48 3.00
CA SER A 143 17.88 -3.27 1.69
C SER A 143 17.18 -2.18 0.88
N ASN A 144 15.85 -2.13 0.95
CA ASN A 144 15.05 -1.04 0.40
C ASN A 144 14.71 -0.06 1.52
N PRO A 145 14.48 1.23 1.23
CA PRO A 145 13.98 2.16 2.22
C PRO A 145 12.60 1.72 2.73
N VAL A 146 12.45 1.57 4.04
CA VAL A 146 11.20 1.22 4.71
C VAL A 146 10.87 2.28 5.76
N VAL A 147 9.62 2.71 5.79
CA VAL A 147 9.08 3.61 6.83
C VAL A 147 7.91 2.91 7.51
N ILE A 148 7.98 2.76 8.83
CA ILE A 148 6.87 2.26 9.64
C ILE A 148 5.95 3.43 9.96
N LEU A 149 4.69 3.33 9.52
CA LEU A 149 3.67 4.33 9.79
C LEU A 149 3.11 4.19 11.20
N SER A 150 2.92 2.94 11.63
CA SER A 150 2.38 2.60 12.94
C SER A 150 2.82 1.19 13.33
N THR A 151 3.08 0.98 14.61
CA THR A 151 3.26 -0.34 15.21
C THR A 151 1.97 -0.88 15.83
N ASN A 152 0.93 -0.04 15.93
CA ASN A 152 -0.40 -0.40 16.41
C ASN A 152 -1.43 0.54 15.78
N VAL A 153 -2.12 0.06 14.76
CA VAL A 153 -3.08 0.85 13.99
C VAL A 153 -4.30 1.28 14.81
N HIS A 154 -4.74 0.48 15.79
CA HIS A 154 -5.81 0.86 16.71
C HIS A 154 -5.42 2.09 17.53
N LYS A 155 -4.21 2.07 18.11
CA LYS A 155 -3.69 3.24 18.85
C LYS A 155 -3.39 4.43 17.95
N TYR A 156 -3.14 4.21 16.68
CA TYR A 156 -3.00 5.33 15.76
C TYR A 156 -4.35 6.01 15.51
N CYS A 157 -5.43 5.23 15.43
CA CYS A 157 -6.79 5.78 15.35
C CYS A 157 -7.23 6.45 16.65
N ASN A 158 -6.84 5.90 17.80
CA ASN A 158 -7.13 6.49 19.13
C ASN A 158 -5.97 6.26 20.08
N PRO A 159 -5.10 7.25 20.30
CA PRO A 159 -3.92 7.13 21.17
C PRO A 159 -4.22 6.82 22.63
N SER A 160 -5.46 7.00 23.08
CA SER A 160 -5.86 6.85 24.48
C SER A 160 -6.27 5.44 24.88
N ILE A 161 -6.41 4.51 23.91
CA ILE A 161 -6.78 3.13 24.22
C ILE A 161 -5.61 2.32 24.79
N ALA A 162 -5.90 1.24 25.50
CA ALA A 162 -4.89 0.28 25.96
C ALA A 162 -4.22 -0.43 24.77
N ASP A 163 -3.07 -1.06 24.99
CA ASP A 163 -2.32 -1.75 23.93
C ASP A 163 -3.02 -3.02 23.43
N ASP A 164 -3.89 -3.58 24.25
CA ASP A 164 -4.71 -4.77 23.99
C ASP A 164 -6.19 -4.43 23.72
N ASP A 165 -6.49 -3.15 23.50
CA ASP A 165 -7.82 -2.72 23.04
C ASP A 165 -7.85 -2.75 21.52
N PHE A 166 -8.65 -3.67 20.98
CA PHE A 166 -8.85 -3.88 19.55
C PHE A 166 -10.21 -3.35 19.10
N THR A 167 -10.53 -2.11 19.53
CA THR A 167 -11.74 -1.43 19.08
C THR A 167 -11.82 -1.40 17.57
N PHE A 168 -12.96 -1.83 17.04
CA PHE A 168 -13.24 -1.82 15.62
C PHE A 168 -13.52 -0.40 15.12
N TYR A 169 -12.74 0.06 14.16
CA TYR A 169 -12.91 1.35 13.47
C TYR A 169 -13.41 1.12 12.05
N CYS A 170 -14.48 1.81 11.67
CA CYS A 170 -15.08 1.70 10.36
C CYS A 170 -15.35 3.07 9.72
N THR A 171 -15.51 3.10 8.41
CA THR A 171 -15.81 4.30 7.64
C THR A 171 -17.29 4.48 7.34
N ASP A 172 -18.12 3.53 7.78
CA ASP A 172 -19.58 3.56 7.66
C ASP A 172 -20.23 3.55 9.05
N PRO A 173 -21.04 4.57 9.41
CA PRO A 173 -21.66 4.64 10.73
C PRO A 173 -22.66 3.51 11.02
N ILE A 174 -23.07 2.76 10.01
CA ILE A 174 -24.06 1.66 10.14
C ILE A 174 -23.40 0.33 10.51
N ALA A 175 -22.08 0.24 10.40
CA ALA A 175 -21.38 -1.04 10.47
C ALA A 175 -21.14 -1.61 11.88
N GLY A 176 -21.46 -0.87 12.91
CA GLY A 176 -21.37 -1.36 14.29
C GLY A 176 -20.00 -1.26 14.95
N GLY A 177 -19.10 -0.48 14.47
CA GLY A 177 -17.84 -0.12 15.12
C GLY A 177 -17.83 1.34 15.56
N VAL A 178 -16.68 1.83 15.96
CA VAL A 178 -16.46 3.27 16.13
C VAL A 178 -16.32 3.90 14.75
N TYR A 179 -17.22 4.84 14.45
CA TYR A 179 -17.20 5.53 13.18
C TYR A 179 -15.95 6.41 13.05
N ASN A 180 -15.14 6.09 12.09
CA ASN A 180 -14.02 6.91 11.67
C ASN A 180 -14.47 7.73 10.46
N SER A 181 -14.72 9.03 10.66
CA SER A 181 -15.29 9.95 9.66
C SER A 181 -14.44 10.12 8.37
N GLY A 182 -13.47 9.27 8.20
CA GLY A 182 -12.59 9.29 7.03
C GLY A 182 -11.36 10.18 7.18
N ASN A 183 -11.29 10.94 8.25
CA ASN A 183 -10.11 11.71 8.65
C ASN A 183 -9.27 10.93 9.67
N GLY A 184 -9.36 9.60 9.65
CA GLY A 184 -8.64 8.70 10.56
C GLY A 184 -7.18 9.07 10.78
N ALA A 185 -6.41 8.19 11.37
CA ALA A 185 -5.00 8.47 11.63
C ALA A 185 -4.28 8.90 10.35
N GLU A 186 -3.97 10.18 10.26
CA GLU A 186 -3.32 10.79 9.10
C GLU A 186 -1.81 10.56 9.18
N PHE A 187 -1.21 10.23 8.04
CA PHE A 187 0.22 10.20 7.89
C PHE A 187 0.69 11.05 6.72
N GLU A 188 1.92 11.52 6.84
CA GLU A 188 2.66 12.18 5.77
C GLU A 188 4.09 11.67 5.75
N ILE A 189 4.55 11.26 4.59
CA ILE A 189 5.96 10.95 4.33
C ILE A 189 6.42 11.93 3.25
N ALA A 190 7.35 12.78 3.58
CA ALA A 190 8.00 13.65 2.62
C ALA A 190 9.48 13.26 2.50
N GLN A 191 9.89 12.87 1.29
CA GLN A 191 11.23 12.43 0.93
C GLN A 191 11.86 13.45 -0.01
N THR A 192 12.97 14.05 0.40
CA THR A 192 13.76 14.91 -0.48
C THR A 192 14.92 14.11 -1.04
N PHE A 193 14.88 13.87 -2.34
CA PHE A 193 15.87 13.07 -3.06
C PHE A 193 17.05 13.92 -3.56
N PRO A 194 18.21 13.30 -3.82
CA PRO A 194 19.35 13.99 -4.44
C PRO A 194 19.04 14.49 -5.86
N THR A 195 18.23 13.75 -6.63
CA THR A 195 17.90 14.06 -8.02
C THR A 195 16.40 14.00 -8.30
N ALA A 196 15.96 14.67 -9.35
CA ALA A 196 14.57 14.66 -9.80
C ALA A 196 14.13 13.27 -10.28
N GLU A 197 15.01 12.56 -10.99
CA GLU A 197 14.72 11.21 -11.49
C GLU A 197 14.46 10.23 -10.34
N ALA A 198 15.21 10.37 -9.23
CA ALA A 198 15.01 9.53 -8.06
C ALA A 198 13.64 9.81 -7.41
N ALA A 199 13.22 11.08 -7.34
CA ALA A 199 11.90 11.46 -6.84
C ALA A 199 10.77 10.90 -7.72
N VAL A 200 10.88 11.05 -9.05
CA VAL A 200 9.91 10.51 -10.00
C VAL A 200 9.84 8.99 -9.92
N LYS A 201 10.98 8.32 -9.82
CA LYS A 201 11.04 6.86 -9.65
C LYS A 201 10.38 6.40 -8.35
N ALA A 202 10.57 7.14 -7.26
CA ALA A 202 9.95 6.85 -5.97
C ALA A 202 8.43 7.10 -5.97
N MET A 203 7.93 8.04 -6.78
CA MET A 203 6.51 8.33 -6.92
C MET A 203 5.76 7.27 -7.72
N ASN A 204 6.47 6.40 -8.46
CA ASN A 204 5.85 5.32 -9.19
C ASN A 204 5.14 4.37 -8.22
N ILE A 205 3.83 4.18 -8.39
CA ILE A 205 3.03 3.35 -7.50
C ILE A 205 3.52 1.91 -7.41
N ASN A 206 4.12 1.39 -8.48
CA ASN A 206 4.72 0.05 -8.50
C ASN A 206 5.99 -0.06 -7.63
N ASN A 207 6.55 1.07 -7.23
CA ASN A 207 7.68 1.14 -6.31
C ASN A 207 7.22 1.44 -4.87
N ILE A 208 5.93 1.60 -4.63
CA ILE A 208 5.34 1.86 -3.31
C ILE A 208 4.62 0.59 -2.86
N ASP A 209 5.25 -0.12 -1.95
CA ASP A 209 4.73 -1.36 -1.39
C ASP A 209 4.22 -1.09 0.03
N VAL A 210 2.91 -0.99 0.16
CA VAL A 210 2.23 -0.87 1.46
C VAL A 210 2.00 -2.26 2.03
N PHE A 211 2.37 -2.48 3.27
CA PHE A 211 2.24 -3.76 3.94
C PHE A 211 1.78 -3.61 5.38
N ILE A 212 1.19 -4.66 5.93
CA ILE A 212 0.86 -4.75 7.35
C ILE A 212 1.81 -5.70 8.08
N ILE A 213 1.94 -5.48 9.38
CA ILE A 213 2.66 -6.35 10.30
C ILE A 213 1.60 -7.02 11.17
N SER A 214 1.22 -8.25 10.83
CA SER A 214 0.19 -8.99 11.57
C SER A 214 0.71 -9.63 12.85
N LYS A 215 2.04 -9.77 12.97
CA LYS A 215 2.71 -10.25 14.17
C LYS A 215 4.11 -9.66 14.28
N GLU A 216 4.41 -9.09 15.42
CA GLU A 216 5.75 -8.57 15.73
C GLU A 216 6.78 -9.70 15.88
N ALA A 217 8.04 -9.35 15.66
CA ALA A 217 9.16 -10.25 15.94
C ALA A 217 9.20 -10.63 17.42
N GLN A 218 9.53 -11.89 17.70
CA GLN A 218 9.65 -12.41 19.06
C GLN A 218 10.90 -13.30 19.18
N GLY A 219 11.84 -12.91 20.03
CA GLY A 219 13.12 -13.61 20.14
C GLY A 219 13.84 -13.68 18.80
N ASP A 220 14.18 -14.88 18.35
CA ASP A 220 14.85 -15.10 17.06
C ASP A 220 13.88 -15.17 15.87
N THR A 221 12.55 -15.05 16.10
CA THR A 221 11.57 -15.08 15.02
C THR A 221 11.41 -13.71 14.39
N ARG A 222 11.40 -13.67 13.05
CA ARG A 222 11.10 -12.45 12.28
C ARG A 222 9.63 -12.10 12.40
N ARG A 223 9.29 -10.84 12.17
CA ARG A 223 7.90 -10.38 12.13
C ARG A 223 7.15 -10.98 10.95
N THR A 224 5.84 -11.17 11.09
CA THR A 224 4.97 -11.61 10.01
C THR A 224 4.45 -10.37 9.28
N GLU A 225 4.82 -10.25 8.01
CA GLU A 225 4.37 -9.19 7.13
C GLU A 225 3.40 -9.74 6.08
N ILE A 226 2.44 -8.91 5.66
CA ILE A 226 1.51 -9.23 4.58
C ILE A 226 1.53 -8.07 3.61
N HIS A 227 1.94 -8.39 2.38
CA HIS A 227 2.06 -7.45 1.28
C HIS A 227 1.01 -7.73 0.21
N LEU A 228 0.94 -6.87 -0.79
CA LEU A 228 0.19 -7.17 -1.99
C LEU A 228 0.81 -8.36 -2.74
N PRO A 229 0.06 -9.09 -3.56
CA PRO A 229 0.62 -10.08 -4.47
C PRO A 229 1.78 -9.49 -5.28
N ASN A 230 2.80 -10.32 -5.49
CA ASN A 230 4.03 -9.99 -6.22
C ASN A 230 5.04 -9.06 -5.49
N TYR A 231 4.74 -8.61 -4.28
CA TYR A 231 5.71 -7.91 -3.45
C TYR A 231 6.34 -8.88 -2.44
N ALA A 232 7.66 -8.90 -2.38
CA ALA A 232 8.38 -9.71 -1.41
C ALA A 232 8.36 -9.05 -0.02
N PRO A 233 8.41 -9.84 1.07
CA PRO A 233 8.56 -9.27 2.40
C PRO A 233 9.85 -8.46 2.52
N THR A 234 9.88 -7.56 3.50
CA THR A 234 11.10 -6.79 3.80
C THR A 234 12.19 -7.71 4.37
N ASN A 235 13.41 -7.18 4.54
CA ASN A 235 14.49 -7.96 5.17
C ASN A 235 14.17 -8.44 6.60
N LEU A 236 13.23 -7.78 7.29
CA LEU A 236 12.81 -8.15 8.64
C LEU A 236 11.57 -9.04 8.66
N GLY A 237 10.91 -9.23 7.52
CA GLY A 237 9.76 -10.12 7.37
C GLY A 237 10.18 -11.60 7.39
N THR A 238 9.30 -12.46 7.90
CA THR A 238 9.50 -13.91 7.81
C THR A 238 9.26 -14.42 6.41
N THR A 239 10.05 -15.41 6.00
CA THR A 239 9.86 -16.11 4.72
C THR A 239 9.46 -17.58 4.93
N GLU A 240 9.39 -18.01 6.19
CA GLU A 240 9.15 -19.40 6.54
C GLU A 240 7.70 -19.84 6.36
N LEU A 241 6.78 -18.87 6.32
CA LEU A 241 5.34 -19.13 6.22
C LEU A 241 4.86 -19.33 4.78
N PHE A 242 5.68 -18.99 3.79
CA PHE A 242 5.32 -19.20 2.38
C PHE A 242 5.16 -20.68 2.04
N GLY A 243 4.07 -21.02 1.37
CA GLY A 243 3.69 -22.39 1.04
C GLY A 243 3.11 -23.17 2.21
N MET A 244 2.88 -22.53 3.38
CA MET A 244 2.25 -23.15 4.54
C MET A 244 0.74 -22.86 4.57
N SER A 245 -0.01 -23.73 5.25
CA SER A 245 -1.46 -23.60 5.43
C SER A 245 -2.17 -23.40 4.08
N ASN A 246 -2.76 -22.25 3.87
CA ASN A 246 -3.51 -21.92 2.64
C ASN A 246 -2.68 -21.09 1.63
N ASP A 247 -1.45 -20.75 1.97
CA ASP A 247 -0.59 -20.02 1.05
C ASP A 247 -0.04 -20.92 -0.05
N ALA A 248 -0.23 -20.54 -1.30
CA ALA A 248 0.31 -21.23 -2.48
C ALA A 248 1.56 -20.58 -3.04
N SER A 249 2.03 -19.51 -2.41
CA SER A 249 3.22 -18.79 -2.84
C SER A 249 4.46 -19.66 -2.68
N ALA A 250 5.43 -19.43 -3.51
CA ALA A 250 6.72 -20.07 -3.38
C ALA A 250 7.78 -19.00 -3.18
N TYR A 251 8.26 -18.90 -1.97
CA TYR A 251 9.42 -18.07 -1.67
C TYR A 251 10.69 -18.82 -2.11
N ASN A 252 10.97 -18.80 -3.42
CA ASN A 252 12.26 -19.23 -3.95
C ASN A 252 12.41 -18.81 -5.42
N ASN A 253 13.56 -18.27 -5.76
CA ASN A 253 13.95 -17.86 -7.10
C ASN A 253 13.82 -18.96 -8.17
N THR A 254 13.75 -20.24 -7.80
CA THR A 254 13.54 -21.37 -8.71
C THR A 254 12.13 -21.44 -9.28
N LEU A 255 11.17 -20.73 -8.70
CA LEU A 255 9.78 -20.74 -9.15
C LEU A 255 9.33 -19.39 -9.75
N ALA A 256 10.19 -18.39 -9.83
CA ALA A 256 9.93 -17.17 -10.60
C ALA A 256 9.55 -17.48 -12.06
N SER A 257 10.03 -18.62 -12.61
CA SER A 257 9.62 -19.14 -13.91
C SER A 257 8.19 -19.69 -13.96
N GLN A 258 7.52 -19.89 -12.82
CA GLN A 258 6.16 -20.44 -12.73
C GLN A 258 5.11 -19.38 -12.40
N GLN A 259 5.46 -18.09 -12.39
CA GLN A 259 4.54 -16.96 -12.16
C GLN A 259 3.67 -17.08 -10.89
N LYS A 260 4.14 -17.75 -9.86
CA LYS A 260 3.47 -17.74 -8.55
C LYS A 260 3.93 -16.51 -7.79
N GLY A 261 3.03 -15.53 -7.68
CA GLY A 261 3.25 -14.34 -6.86
C GLY A 261 3.37 -14.67 -5.37
N TYR A 262 3.86 -13.73 -4.59
CA TYR A 262 3.80 -13.79 -3.12
C TYR A 262 2.36 -13.56 -2.64
N TYR A 263 2.04 -14.05 -1.45
CA TYR A 263 0.76 -13.81 -0.76
C TYR A 263 -0.47 -14.18 -1.60
N ILE A 264 -0.40 -15.28 -2.30
CA ILE A 264 -1.51 -15.85 -3.08
C ILE A 264 -1.91 -17.19 -2.44
N SER A 265 -3.20 -17.37 -2.18
CA SER A 265 -3.73 -18.61 -1.64
C SER A 265 -3.82 -19.73 -2.67
N THR A 266 -4.05 -20.95 -2.19
CA THR A 266 -4.30 -22.13 -3.04
C THR A 266 -5.52 -21.97 -3.94
N GLU A 267 -6.45 -21.11 -3.56
CA GLU A 267 -7.65 -20.77 -4.36
C GLU A 267 -7.43 -19.52 -5.23
N GLY A 268 -6.24 -18.92 -5.16
CA GLY A 268 -5.89 -17.72 -5.92
C GLY A 268 -6.41 -16.43 -5.28
N LEU A 269 -6.78 -16.43 -4.01
CA LEU A 269 -7.14 -15.22 -3.25
C LEU A 269 -5.89 -14.53 -2.71
N ALA A 270 -5.96 -13.24 -2.50
CA ALA A 270 -4.86 -12.42 -1.96
C ALA A 270 -5.23 -11.89 -0.58
N TRP A 271 -4.26 -11.85 0.35
CA TRP A 271 -4.44 -11.24 1.68
C TRP A 271 -4.28 -9.72 1.68
N GLY A 272 -3.92 -9.14 0.57
CA GLY A 272 -3.84 -7.70 0.38
C GLY A 272 -4.27 -7.30 -1.02
N ILE A 273 -5.02 -6.22 -1.14
CA ILE A 273 -5.46 -5.66 -2.42
C ILE A 273 -5.22 -4.15 -2.46
N CYS A 274 -5.03 -3.61 -3.65
CA CYS A 274 -4.96 -2.18 -3.89
C CYS A 274 -6.05 -1.76 -4.88
N ILE A 275 -6.79 -0.73 -4.54
CA ILE A 275 -7.92 -0.22 -5.31
C ILE A 275 -7.64 1.23 -5.69
N PRO A 276 -7.21 1.50 -6.93
CA PRO A 276 -7.14 2.86 -7.43
C PRO A 276 -8.55 3.41 -7.68
N SER A 277 -8.82 4.63 -7.26
CA SER A 277 -10.11 5.29 -7.44
C SER A 277 -9.93 6.81 -7.41
N THR A 278 -10.92 7.54 -7.92
CA THR A 278 -11.02 8.99 -7.74
C THR A 278 -11.68 9.36 -6.41
N GLU A 279 -12.27 8.39 -5.73
CA GLU A 279 -12.95 8.57 -4.44
C GLU A 279 -12.38 7.62 -3.40
N VAL A 280 -12.43 8.05 -2.16
CA VAL A 280 -12.04 7.21 -1.03
C VAL A 280 -13.04 6.09 -0.86
N TRP A 281 -12.53 4.87 -0.85
CA TRP A 281 -13.34 3.69 -0.59
C TRP A 281 -13.84 3.69 0.85
N LYS A 282 -15.13 3.37 1.03
CA LYS A 282 -15.76 3.26 2.36
C LYS A 282 -15.97 1.80 2.69
N TRP A 283 -15.55 1.40 3.85
CA TRP A 283 -15.78 0.07 4.39
C TRP A 283 -16.61 0.17 5.70
N PRO A 284 -17.47 -0.78 6.01
CA PRO A 284 -17.91 -1.83 5.12
C PRO A 284 -18.84 -1.28 4.04
N LYS A 285 -18.66 -1.73 2.81
CA LYS A 285 -19.74 -1.62 1.84
C LYS A 285 -20.80 -2.64 2.23
N GLU A 286 -22.08 -2.26 2.10
CA GLU A 286 -23.15 -3.21 2.29
C GLU A 286 -22.81 -4.52 1.59
N ARG A 287 -22.68 -5.61 2.35
CA ARG A 287 -22.68 -6.95 1.78
C ARG A 287 -24.04 -7.12 1.13
N LYS A 288 -24.15 -6.94 -0.15
CA LYS A 288 -25.30 -7.47 -0.88
C LYS A 288 -25.21 -8.98 -0.76
N LYS A 289 -26.11 -9.54 0.06
CA LYS A 289 -26.33 -10.98 0.18
C LYS A 289 -26.65 -11.58 -1.18
#